data_e9f13c41a85e6cec97db9640f0894a06
#
_entry.id   e9f13c41a85e6cec97db9640f0894a06
#
_cell.length_a   1.000
_cell.length_b   1.000
_cell.length_c   1.000
_cell.angle_alpha   90.00
_cell.angle_beta   90.00
_cell.angle_gamma   90.00
#
_symmetry.space_group_name_H-M   'P 1'
#
loop_
_entity.id
_entity.type
_entity.pdbx_description
1 polymer ?
#
loop_
_entity_poly.entity_id
_entity_poly.type
_entity_poly.pdbx_seq_one_letter_code
_entity_poly.pdbx_strand_id
1 'polypeptide(L)'
;MDLNVTGDPGQGNSYNETTLQHVDSFNPGATTVTNNYNYSSNSSRLASDFERLRQEILKGVKQETIEELKYYITKLPGTRSAEDKLSDGGFKPSSIREAIRLKDLYARRATMYQDYPSAQQINLDLFSRIRHEFDDTIFPIIEGGADLSSVMQQIRTKIVNPIMQLLNENGAYDEHLHYSEDHIYGMIYYLTGMCHLNWKDYDNV
;
A
#
# COMPACT_ATOMS: atom_id res chain seq x y z
N MET A 1 -75.71 -10.20 -20.90
CA MET A 1 -75.62 -9.53 -19.60
C MET A 1 -74.15 -9.51 -19.29
N ASP A 2 -73.60 -8.44 -19.74
CA ASP A 2 -72.69 -7.45 -19.20
C ASP A 2 -71.35 -8.04 -18.66
N LEU A 3 -70.40 -7.99 -19.47
CA LEU A 3 -69.30 -7.06 -19.73
C LEU A 3 -68.80 -6.30 -18.49
N ASN A 4 -67.59 -6.54 -18.06
CA ASN A 4 -66.67 -5.42 -17.97
C ASN A 4 -65.20 -5.84 -18.04
N VAL A 5 -64.54 -5.27 -19.01
CA VAL A 5 -63.08 -5.21 -19.19
C VAL A 5 -62.59 -3.98 -18.45
N THR A 6 -61.53 -4.11 -17.66
CA THR A 6 -60.71 -2.93 -17.30
C THR A 6 -59.24 -3.31 -17.33
N GLY A 7 -58.56 -2.52 -18.12
CA GLY A 7 -57.17 -2.67 -18.48
C GLY A 7 -56.18 -2.34 -17.39
N ASP A 8 -55.03 -2.84 -17.64
CA ASP A 8 -53.78 -2.59 -16.99
C ASP A 8 -53.19 -1.21 -17.37
N PRO A 9 -52.68 -0.45 -16.45
CA PRO A 9 -51.78 0.65 -16.75
C PRO A 9 -50.38 0.43 -16.21
N GLY A 10 -49.47 0.26 -17.12
CA GLY A 10 -48.20 0.96 -17.19
C GLY A 10 -47.30 1.00 -15.97
N GLN A 11 -46.22 0.26 -16.08
CA GLN A 11 -45.00 0.49 -15.28
C GLN A 11 -44.41 1.89 -15.55
N GLY A 12 -44.44 2.71 -14.55
CA GLY A 12 -43.70 4.00 -14.53
C GLY A 12 -42.29 3.80 -14.01
N ASN A 13 -41.32 4.08 -14.86
CA ASN A 13 -39.94 4.27 -14.45
C ASN A 13 -39.84 5.51 -13.54
N SER A 14 -39.48 5.33 -12.28
CA SER A 14 -39.14 6.42 -11.41
C SER A 14 -37.66 6.74 -11.55
N TYR A 15 -37.36 7.82 -12.22
CA TYR A 15 -36.05 8.45 -12.16
C TYR A 15 -35.94 9.21 -10.85
N ASN A 16 -34.99 8.83 -10.00
CA ASN A 16 -34.62 9.60 -8.83
C ASN A 16 -33.84 10.83 -9.28
N GLU A 17 -34.50 11.96 -9.34
CA GLU A 17 -33.86 13.28 -9.37
C GLU A 17 -33.24 13.58 -8.00
N THR A 18 -31.92 13.53 -7.92
CA THR A 18 -31.20 13.99 -6.74
C THR A 18 -31.12 15.52 -6.79
N THR A 19 -31.97 16.17 -6.02
CA THR A 19 -31.97 17.60 -5.81
C THR A 19 -30.67 18.03 -5.12
N LEU A 20 -29.81 18.76 -5.84
CA LEU A 20 -28.66 19.45 -5.26
C LEU A 20 -29.16 20.57 -4.36
N GLN A 21 -29.08 20.37 -3.04
CA GLN A 21 -29.20 21.48 -2.10
C GLN A 21 -27.86 22.21 -2.01
N HIS A 22 -27.88 23.43 -2.49
CA HIS A 22 -26.82 24.41 -2.31
C HIS A 22 -26.82 24.85 -0.85
N VAL A 23 -25.79 24.50 -0.09
CA VAL A 23 -25.60 25.03 1.27
C VAL A 23 -24.40 25.94 1.24
N ASP A 24 -24.68 27.24 1.10
CA ASP A 24 -23.71 28.29 1.38
C ASP A 24 -23.56 28.43 2.89
N SER A 25 -22.47 27.94 3.44
CA SER A 25 -21.91 28.49 4.68
C SER A 25 -20.41 28.32 4.68
N PHE A 26 -19.75 29.41 4.38
CA PHE A 26 -18.30 29.57 4.46
C PHE A 26 -17.88 29.61 5.93
N ASN A 27 -17.18 28.58 6.39
CA ASN A 27 -16.54 28.58 7.70
C ASN A 27 -15.02 28.46 7.52
N PRO A 28 -14.23 29.54 7.73
CA PRO A 28 -12.78 29.49 7.55
C PRO A 28 -12.13 28.98 8.84
N GLY A 29 -12.00 27.69 8.99
CA GLY A 29 -11.29 27.12 10.13
C GLY A 29 -11.51 25.62 10.31
N ALA A 30 -10.77 24.86 9.58
CA ALA A 30 -10.35 23.46 9.73
C ALA A 30 -10.43 22.74 8.37
N THR A 31 -9.41 22.92 7.57
CA THR A 31 -9.23 22.05 6.39
C THR A 31 -8.71 20.69 6.90
N THR A 32 -9.62 19.83 7.31
CA THR A 32 -9.29 18.42 7.45
C THR A 32 -9.18 17.89 6.02
N VAL A 33 -7.97 17.84 5.48
CA VAL A 33 -7.68 17.11 4.25
C VAL A 33 -7.80 15.63 4.59
N THR A 34 -9.01 15.10 4.52
CA THR A 34 -9.23 13.68 4.45
C THR A 34 -8.75 13.23 3.07
N ASN A 35 -7.51 12.75 2.98
CA ASN A 35 -7.05 12.00 1.83
C ASN A 35 -7.88 10.71 1.75
N ASN A 36 -9.06 10.80 1.18
CA ASN A 36 -9.84 9.64 0.76
C ASN A 36 -9.11 9.04 -0.46
N TYR A 37 -8.08 8.24 -0.20
CA TYR A 37 -7.58 7.33 -1.22
C TYR A 37 -8.72 6.36 -1.55
N ASN A 38 -9.31 6.54 -2.71
CA ASN A 38 -10.36 5.67 -3.24
C ASN A 38 -9.76 4.28 -3.51
N TYR A 39 -9.71 3.42 -2.47
CA TYR A 39 -9.22 2.04 -2.56
C TYR A 39 -9.97 1.20 -3.62
N SER A 40 -11.20 1.56 -3.98
CA SER A 40 -12.01 0.78 -4.93
C SER A 40 -11.52 0.88 -6.38
N SER A 41 -10.92 2.00 -6.81
CA SER A 41 -10.36 2.12 -8.16
C SER A 41 -8.98 1.46 -8.30
N ASN A 42 -8.24 1.30 -7.19
CA ASN A 42 -6.92 0.68 -7.17
C ASN A 42 -6.96 -0.84 -7.06
N SER A 43 -8.05 -1.43 -6.51
CA SER A 43 -8.18 -2.88 -6.41
C SER A 43 -8.26 -3.56 -7.78
N SER A 44 -9.01 -2.99 -8.72
CA SER A 44 -9.12 -3.52 -10.08
C SER A 44 -7.80 -3.43 -10.87
N ARG A 45 -6.98 -2.40 -10.62
CA ARG A 45 -5.66 -2.24 -11.24
C ARG A 45 -4.68 -3.31 -10.76
N LEU A 46 -4.61 -3.54 -9.46
CA LEU A 46 -3.73 -4.56 -8.89
C LEU A 46 -4.09 -5.96 -9.38
N ALA A 47 -5.38 -6.31 -9.45
CA ALA A 47 -5.82 -7.58 -10.02
C ALA A 47 -5.41 -7.73 -11.50
N SER A 48 -5.51 -6.65 -12.28
CA SER A 48 -5.05 -6.63 -13.67
C SER A 48 -3.53 -6.79 -13.79
N ASP A 49 -2.76 -6.24 -12.85
CA ASP A 49 -1.31 -6.38 -12.81
C ASP A 49 -0.89 -7.83 -12.50
N PHE A 50 -1.58 -8.54 -11.60
CA PHE A 50 -1.34 -9.97 -11.37
C PHE A 50 -1.64 -10.83 -12.60
N GLU A 51 -2.77 -10.58 -13.28
CA GLU A 51 -3.10 -11.31 -14.52
C GLU A 51 -2.05 -11.02 -15.62
N ARG A 52 -1.64 -9.76 -15.78
CA ARG A 52 -0.59 -9.40 -16.76
C ARG A 52 0.74 -10.05 -16.42
N LEU A 53 1.15 -10.09 -15.15
CA LEU A 53 2.38 -10.74 -14.71
C LEU A 53 2.40 -12.20 -15.14
N ARG A 54 1.30 -12.93 -14.93
CA ARG A 54 1.15 -14.30 -15.37
C ARG A 54 1.39 -14.44 -16.88
N GLN A 55 0.79 -13.56 -17.69
CA GLN A 55 0.97 -13.56 -19.16
C GLN A 55 2.38 -13.17 -19.60
N GLU A 56 3.00 -12.20 -18.93
CA GLU A 56 4.37 -11.77 -19.16
C GLU A 56 5.37 -12.91 -18.94
N ILE A 57 5.20 -13.65 -17.84
CA ILE A 57 6.06 -14.80 -17.52
C ILE A 57 5.90 -15.90 -18.57
N LEU A 58 4.67 -16.25 -18.95
CA LEU A 58 4.40 -17.26 -19.97
C LEU A 58 4.99 -16.90 -21.34
N LYS A 59 5.02 -15.61 -21.68
CA LYS A 59 5.52 -15.10 -22.96
C LYS A 59 7.00 -14.69 -22.91
N GLY A 60 7.62 -14.68 -21.73
CA GLY A 60 9.00 -14.21 -21.53
C GLY A 60 9.17 -12.71 -21.78
N VAL A 61 8.11 -11.90 -21.56
CA VAL A 61 8.18 -10.44 -21.75
C VAL A 61 8.93 -9.82 -20.60
N LYS A 62 10.05 -9.16 -20.89
CA LYS A 62 10.90 -8.49 -19.92
C LYS A 62 11.17 -7.05 -20.32
N GLN A 63 11.43 -6.20 -19.34
CA GLN A 63 11.86 -4.81 -19.57
C GLN A 63 12.83 -4.37 -18.48
N GLU A 64 13.50 -3.25 -18.74
CA GLU A 64 14.31 -2.57 -17.73
C GLU A 64 13.42 -2.03 -16.61
N THR A 65 14.05 -1.75 -15.46
CA THR A 65 13.35 -1.19 -14.30
C THR A 65 12.77 0.18 -14.63
N ILE A 66 11.48 0.37 -14.35
CA ILE A 66 10.78 1.64 -14.55
C ILE A 66 11.34 2.73 -13.63
N GLU A 67 11.38 3.97 -14.11
CA GLU A 67 12.02 5.08 -13.40
C GLU A 67 11.43 5.33 -12.01
N GLU A 68 10.11 5.23 -11.87
CA GLU A 68 9.42 5.43 -10.60
C GLU A 68 9.83 4.39 -9.56
N LEU A 69 10.07 3.14 -9.97
CA LEU A 69 10.55 2.09 -9.07
C LEU A 69 12.03 2.30 -8.71
N LYS A 70 12.83 2.83 -9.62
CA LYS A 70 14.25 3.14 -9.37
C LYS A 70 14.41 4.05 -8.16
N TYR A 71 13.48 5.00 -7.94
CA TYR A 71 13.47 5.84 -6.75
C TYR A 71 13.50 5.01 -5.47
N TYR A 72 12.65 3.99 -5.34
CA TYR A 72 12.52 3.18 -4.13
C TYR A 72 13.64 2.15 -3.94
N ILE A 73 14.21 1.64 -5.03
CA ILE A 73 15.29 0.64 -4.98
C ILE A 73 16.69 1.25 -5.00
N THR A 74 16.80 2.57 -5.19
CA THR A 74 18.06 3.30 -5.07
C THR A 74 18.22 3.82 -3.66
N LYS A 75 19.36 3.51 -3.04
CA LYS A 75 19.66 4.00 -1.69
C LYS A 75 19.82 5.51 -1.72
N LEU A 76 18.98 6.21 -0.95
CA LEU A 76 19.11 7.65 -0.78
C LEU A 76 20.41 7.99 0.00
N PRO A 77 20.92 9.24 -0.14
CA PRO A 77 22.07 9.70 0.65
C PRO A 77 21.80 9.48 2.14
N GLY A 78 22.75 8.85 2.80
CA GLY A 78 22.67 8.55 4.23
C GLY A 78 23.77 7.58 4.62
N THR A 79 24.31 7.72 5.83
CA THR A 79 25.42 6.91 6.33
C THR A 79 24.96 5.72 7.16
N ARG A 80 23.69 5.71 7.61
CA ARG A 80 23.17 4.69 8.53
C ARG A 80 22.71 3.45 7.77
N SER A 81 23.06 2.29 8.30
CA SER A 81 22.53 1.01 7.82
C SER A 81 21.07 0.80 8.27
N ALA A 82 20.42 -0.24 7.75
CA ALA A 82 19.11 -0.65 8.26
C ALA A 82 19.19 -1.06 9.74
N GLU A 83 20.26 -1.76 10.12
CA GLU A 83 20.53 -2.21 11.48
C GLU A 83 20.65 -1.01 12.44
N ASP A 84 21.42 0.02 12.05
CA ASP A 84 21.59 1.23 12.86
C ASP A 84 20.25 1.94 13.07
N LYS A 85 19.47 2.12 12.02
CA LYS A 85 18.15 2.77 12.10
C LYS A 85 17.17 1.99 12.99
N LEU A 86 17.16 0.68 12.88
CA LEU A 86 16.31 -0.16 13.73
C LEU A 86 16.78 -0.12 15.19
N SER A 87 18.10 -0.11 15.42
CA SER A 87 18.68 0.06 16.77
C SER A 87 18.28 1.40 17.36
N ASP A 88 18.38 2.49 16.59
CA ASP A 88 17.96 3.84 17.00
C ASP A 88 16.46 3.91 17.32
N GLY A 89 15.64 3.12 16.63
CA GLY A 89 14.21 2.93 16.90
C GLY A 89 13.88 2.00 18.08
N GLY A 90 14.89 1.56 18.84
CA GLY A 90 14.71 0.75 20.05
C GLY A 90 14.52 -0.74 19.82
N PHE A 91 14.82 -1.26 18.64
CA PHE A 91 14.76 -2.69 18.37
C PHE A 91 15.86 -3.44 19.11
N LYS A 92 15.50 -4.58 19.71
CA LYS A 92 16.48 -5.47 20.32
C LYS A 92 17.31 -6.19 19.25
N PRO A 93 18.55 -6.61 19.55
CA PRO A 93 19.41 -7.32 18.57
C PRO A 93 18.75 -8.55 17.92
N SER A 94 17.92 -9.31 18.67
CA SER A 94 17.18 -10.43 18.10
C SER A 94 16.13 -10.00 17.07
N SER A 95 15.42 -8.90 17.35
CA SER A 95 14.42 -8.32 16.44
C SER A 95 15.07 -7.72 15.21
N ILE A 96 16.24 -7.12 15.35
CA ILE A 96 17.03 -6.61 14.20
C ILE A 96 17.44 -7.76 13.28
N ARG A 97 17.95 -8.88 13.82
CA ARG A 97 18.29 -10.05 13.00
C ARG A 97 17.08 -10.58 12.24
N GLU A 98 15.93 -10.65 12.88
CA GLU A 98 14.69 -11.05 12.22
C GLU A 98 14.26 -10.05 11.14
N ALA A 99 14.32 -8.75 11.40
CA ALA A 99 14.03 -7.72 10.41
C ALA A 99 14.93 -7.84 9.17
N ILE A 100 16.23 -8.10 9.35
CA ILE A 100 17.17 -8.32 8.24
C ILE A 100 16.83 -9.61 7.48
N ARG A 101 16.47 -10.69 8.18
CA ARG A 101 15.99 -11.93 7.54
C ARG A 101 14.77 -11.68 6.65
N LEU A 102 13.78 -10.91 7.15
CA LEU A 102 12.57 -10.58 6.40
C LEU A 102 12.88 -9.67 5.20
N LYS A 103 13.76 -8.67 5.39
CA LYS A 103 14.26 -7.82 4.30
C LYS A 103 14.86 -8.67 3.18
N ASP A 104 15.70 -9.63 3.51
CA ASP A 104 16.37 -10.49 2.54
C ASP A 104 15.39 -11.49 1.89
N LEU A 105 14.37 -11.95 2.63
CA LEU A 105 13.29 -12.77 2.08
C LEU A 105 12.55 -12.02 0.96
N TYR A 106 12.14 -10.78 1.22
CA TYR A 106 11.51 -9.94 0.22
C TYR A 106 12.45 -9.65 -0.95
N ALA A 107 13.70 -9.22 -0.69
CA ALA A 107 14.65 -8.86 -1.73
C ALA A 107 14.90 -10.02 -2.71
N ARG A 108 15.04 -11.25 -2.21
CA ARG A 108 15.16 -12.44 -3.08
C ARG A 108 13.92 -12.64 -3.95
N ARG A 109 12.71 -12.49 -3.39
CA ARG A 109 11.46 -12.62 -4.17
C ARG A 109 11.37 -11.53 -5.23
N ALA A 110 11.66 -10.29 -4.88
CA ALA A 110 11.66 -9.16 -5.81
C ALA A 110 12.67 -9.37 -6.97
N THR A 111 13.88 -9.84 -6.66
CA THR A 111 14.93 -10.10 -7.68
C THR A 111 14.51 -11.17 -8.68
N MET A 112 13.75 -12.19 -8.28
CA MET A 112 13.28 -13.24 -9.20
C MET A 112 12.37 -12.70 -10.31
N TYR A 113 11.66 -11.62 -10.03
CA TYR A 113 10.64 -11.05 -10.93
C TYR A 113 10.94 -9.61 -11.35
N GLN A 114 12.16 -9.11 -11.08
CA GLN A 114 12.51 -7.69 -11.27
C GLN A 114 12.41 -7.22 -12.74
N ASP A 115 12.55 -8.13 -13.71
CA ASP A 115 12.52 -7.80 -15.13
C ASP A 115 11.09 -7.79 -15.72
N TYR A 116 10.08 -8.16 -14.96
CA TYR A 116 8.70 -8.20 -15.44
C TYR A 116 7.96 -6.90 -15.15
N PRO A 117 7.38 -6.24 -16.19
CA PRO A 117 6.73 -4.94 -16.05
C PRO A 117 5.66 -4.89 -14.96
N SER A 118 4.80 -5.91 -14.92
CA SER A 118 3.71 -5.95 -13.95
C SER A 118 4.20 -6.24 -12.53
N ALA A 119 5.26 -7.03 -12.34
CA ALA A 119 5.88 -7.21 -11.03
C ALA A 119 6.49 -5.91 -10.51
N GLN A 120 7.13 -5.14 -11.38
CA GLN A 120 7.65 -3.81 -11.06
C GLN A 120 6.52 -2.87 -10.62
N GLN A 121 5.39 -2.86 -11.34
CA GLN A 121 4.25 -2.02 -11.04
C GLN A 121 3.58 -2.41 -9.72
N ILE A 122 3.46 -3.71 -9.42
CA ILE A 122 2.95 -4.20 -8.13
C ILE A 122 3.86 -3.74 -6.99
N ASN A 123 5.19 -3.91 -7.12
CA ASN A 123 6.14 -3.46 -6.10
C ASN A 123 6.09 -1.93 -5.90
N LEU A 124 5.97 -1.16 -6.98
CA LEU A 124 5.84 0.29 -6.91
C LEU A 124 4.58 0.71 -6.14
N ASP A 125 3.43 0.10 -6.43
CA ASP A 125 2.18 0.39 -5.73
C ASP A 125 2.29 0.07 -4.22
N LEU A 126 2.85 -1.08 -3.87
CA LEU A 126 3.03 -1.49 -2.48
C LEU A 126 4.03 -0.59 -1.73
N PHE A 127 5.16 -0.24 -2.34
CA PHE A 127 6.13 0.68 -1.73
C PHE A 127 5.56 2.07 -1.51
N SER A 128 4.81 2.59 -2.48
CA SER A 128 4.16 3.89 -2.35
C SER A 128 3.18 3.91 -1.17
N ARG A 129 2.35 2.87 -1.03
CA ARG A 129 1.41 2.73 0.10
C ARG A 129 2.12 2.65 1.44
N ILE A 130 3.14 1.78 1.54
CA ILE A 130 3.93 1.61 2.75
C ILE A 130 4.54 2.95 3.17
N ARG A 131 5.17 3.65 2.22
CA ARG A 131 5.84 4.92 2.51
C ARG A 131 4.87 6.00 2.94
N HIS A 132 3.78 6.23 2.18
CA HIS A 132 2.81 7.26 2.52
C HIS A 132 2.18 7.00 3.89
N GLU A 133 1.73 5.77 4.17
CA GLU A 133 1.14 5.45 5.47
C GLU A 133 2.17 5.54 6.61
N PHE A 134 3.42 5.20 6.33
CA PHE A 134 4.50 5.36 7.32
C PHE A 134 4.76 6.83 7.63
N ASP A 135 4.90 7.68 6.61
CA ASP A 135 5.18 9.10 6.77
C ASP A 135 3.99 9.83 7.41
N ASP A 136 2.75 9.50 7.01
CA ASP A 136 1.54 10.20 7.46
C ASP A 136 1.06 9.74 8.85
N THR A 137 1.25 8.46 9.20
CA THR A 137 0.67 7.88 10.42
C THR A 137 1.73 7.38 11.41
N ILE A 138 2.76 6.69 10.93
CA ILE A 138 3.71 6.02 11.83
C ILE A 138 4.80 6.97 12.31
N PHE A 139 5.38 7.76 11.41
CA PHE A 139 6.47 8.65 11.76
C PHE A 139 6.07 9.71 12.79
N PRO A 140 4.89 10.36 12.73
CA PRO A 140 4.42 11.27 13.78
C PRO A 140 4.31 10.62 15.17
N ILE A 141 3.99 9.32 15.23
CA ILE A 141 3.92 8.58 16.49
C ILE A 141 5.32 8.35 17.05
N ILE A 142 6.29 8.08 16.17
CA ILE A 142 7.71 7.96 16.53
C ILE A 142 8.25 9.30 17.06
N GLU A 143 7.99 10.41 16.35
CA GLU A 143 8.35 11.76 16.78
C GLU A 143 7.72 12.12 18.13
N GLY A 144 6.50 11.68 18.38
CA GLY A 144 5.80 11.83 19.65
C GLY A 144 6.37 11.00 20.79
N GLY A 145 7.43 10.20 20.55
CA GLY A 145 8.11 9.41 21.57
C GLY A 145 7.37 8.16 22.02
N ALA A 146 6.48 7.61 21.19
CA ALA A 146 5.80 6.36 21.50
C ALA A 146 6.79 5.19 21.63
N ASP A 147 6.45 4.24 22.50
CA ASP A 147 7.27 3.02 22.64
C ASP A 147 7.17 2.14 21.39
N LEU A 148 8.23 1.35 21.17
CA LEU A 148 8.33 0.49 19.97
C LEU A 148 7.15 -0.48 19.82
N SER A 149 6.58 -0.98 20.93
CA SER A 149 5.44 -1.91 20.87
C SER A 149 4.21 -1.22 20.27
N SER A 150 3.94 0.00 20.70
CA SER A 150 2.87 0.85 20.16
C SER A 150 3.09 1.16 18.68
N VAL A 151 4.32 1.52 18.29
CA VAL A 151 4.69 1.76 16.89
C VAL A 151 4.45 0.51 16.04
N MET A 152 4.92 -0.66 16.48
CA MET A 152 4.75 -1.92 15.76
C MET A 152 3.28 -2.35 15.64
N GLN A 153 2.46 -2.06 16.67
CA GLN A 153 1.02 -2.29 16.62
C GLN A 153 0.36 -1.43 15.54
N GLN A 154 0.74 -0.15 15.44
CA GLN A 154 0.23 0.75 14.40
C GLN A 154 0.68 0.31 13.00
N ILE A 155 1.94 -0.07 12.82
CA ILE A 155 2.43 -0.65 11.56
C ILE A 155 1.58 -1.85 11.15
N ARG A 156 1.32 -2.77 12.06
CA ARG A 156 0.47 -3.92 11.78
C ARG A 156 -0.93 -3.51 11.35
N THR A 157 -1.54 -2.58 12.07
CA THR A 157 -2.94 -2.18 11.88
C THR A 157 -3.12 -1.29 10.64
N LYS A 158 -2.17 -0.38 10.40
CA LYS A 158 -2.30 0.65 9.37
C LYS A 158 -1.61 0.30 8.05
N ILE A 159 -0.58 -0.53 8.08
CA ILE A 159 0.19 -0.89 6.88
C ILE A 159 -0.04 -2.37 6.52
N VAL A 160 0.34 -3.28 7.42
CA VAL A 160 0.41 -4.71 7.08
C VAL A 160 -0.98 -5.29 6.80
N ASN A 161 -1.92 -5.13 7.73
CA ASN A 161 -3.27 -5.68 7.58
C ASN A 161 -4.01 -5.13 6.35
N PRO A 162 -4.04 -3.81 6.08
CA PRO A 162 -4.68 -3.27 4.89
C PRO A 162 -4.05 -3.77 3.59
N ILE A 163 -2.72 -3.89 3.53
CA ILE A 163 -2.03 -4.42 2.35
C ILE A 163 -2.35 -5.91 2.17
N MET A 164 -2.36 -6.71 3.23
CA MET A 164 -2.73 -8.13 3.17
C MET A 164 -4.18 -8.31 2.73
N GLN A 165 -5.10 -7.47 3.22
CA GLN A 165 -6.47 -7.47 2.73
C GLN A 165 -6.53 -7.15 1.23
N LEU A 166 -5.85 -6.09 0.79
CA LEU A 166 -5.76 -5.70 -0.62
C LEU A 166 -5.22 -6.85 -1.51
N LEU A 167 -4.16 -7.52 -1.07
CA LEU A 167 -3.57 -8.65 -1.77
C LEU A 167 -4.52 -9.85 -1.82
N ASN A 168 -5.22 -10.17 -0.73
CA ASN A 168 -6.20 -11.26 -0.69
C ASN A 168 -7.40 -10.99 -1.60
N GLU A 169 -7.89 -9.75 -1.66
CA GLU A 169 -9.02 -9.36 -2.52
C GLU A 169 -8.67 -9.35 -4.01
N ASN A 170 -7.40 -9.07 -4.35
CA ASN A 170 -6.97 -8.86 -5.74
C ASN A 170 -6.01 -9.93 -6.27
N GLY A 171 -5.52 -10.82 -5.41
CA GLY A 171 -4.49 -11.81 -5.73
C GLY A 171 -5.02 -13.12 -6.33
N ALA A 172 -6.27 -13.15 -6.86
CA ALA A 172 -6.84 -14.38 -7.42
C ALA A 172 -5.98 -14.99 -8.57
N TYR A 173 -5.19 -14.15 -9.24
CA TYR A 173 -4.27 -14.54 -10.32
C TYR A 173 -2.80 -14.50 -9.91
N ASP A 174 -2.50 -14.34 -8.62
CA ASP A 174 -1.12 -14.35 -8.12
C ASP A 174 -0.58 -15.78 -8.01
N GLU A 175 -0.02 -16.27 -9.12
CA GLU A 175 0.66 -17.58 -9.19
C GLU A 175 2.17 -17.49 -8.89
N HIS A 176 2.72 -16.29 -8.68
CA HIS A 176 4.16 -16.06 -8.70
C HIS A 176 4.70 -15.30 -7.49
N LEU A 177 4.13 -14.15 -7.15
CA LEU A 177 4.67 -13.32 -6.08
C LEU A 177 4.34 -13.87 -4.70
N HIS A 178 3.09 -14.30 -4.47
CA HIS A 178 2.61 -14.90 -3.22
C HIS A 178 3.09 -14.12 -1.98
N TYR A 179 2.91 -12.79 -2.00
CA TYR A 179 3.33 -11.96 -0.88
C TYR A 179 2.53 -12.29 0.37
N SER A 180 3.25 -12.57 1.47
CA SER A 180 2.73 -12.83 2.81
C SER A 180 3.02 -11.66 3.73
N GLU A 181 2.50 -11.69 4.97
CA GLU A 181 2.86 -10.72 6.01
C GLU A 181 4.39 -10.55 6.14
N ASP A 182 5.15 -11.65 6.09
CA ASP A 182 6.61 -11.63 6.18
C ASP A 182 7.24 -10.81 5.04
N HIS A 183 6.67 -10.89 3.83
CA HIS A 183 7.15 -10.09 2.70
C HIS A 183 6.80 -8.60 2.88
N ILE A 184 5.62 -8.27 3.44
CA ILE A 184 5.24 -6.88 3.68
C ILE A 184 6.13 -6.25 4.77
N TYR A 185 6.40 -6.96 5.87
CA TYR A 185 7.42 -6.52 6.82
C TYR A 185 8.80 -6.42 6.16
N GLY A 186 9.14 -7.36 5.30
CA GLY A 186 10.37 -7.32 4.50
C GLY A 186 10.49 -6.08 3.63
N MET A 187 9.39 -5.63 2.99
CA MET A 187 9.34 -4.37 2.22
C MET A 187 9.60 -3.16 3.12
N ILE A 188 8.98 -3.11 4.31
CA ILE A 188 9.22 -2.02 5.28
C ILE A 188 10.71 -1.95 5.65
N TYR A 189 11.33 -3.08 5.99
CA TYR A 189 12.75 -3.12 6.35
C TYR A 189 13.67 -2.89 5.14
N TYR A 190 13.23 -3.26 3.94
CA TYR A 190 13.94 -2.93 2.70
C TYR A 190 13.97 -1.42 2.46
N LEU A 191 12.82 -0.75 2.55
CA LEU A 191 12.72 0.71 2.44
C LEU A 191 13.51 1.43 3.54
N THR A 192 13.58 0.88 4.76
CA THR A 192 14.46 1.36 5.83
C THR A 192 15.92 1.33 5.38
N GLY A 193 16.37 0.23 4.78
CA GLY A 193 17.74 0.06 4.25
C GLY A 193 18.06 0.98 3.09
N MET A 194 17.06 1.30 2.25
CA MET A 194 17.16 2.26 1.14
C MET A 194 17.04 3.72 1.59
N CYS A 195 16.95 3.97 2.90
CA CYS A 195 16.82 5.30 3.50
C CYS A 195 15.51 6.04 3.19
N HIS A 196 14.45 5.31 2.84
CA HIS A 196 13.11 5.89 2.65
C HIS A 196 12.30 5.96 3.95
N LEU A 197 12.61 5.12 4.95
CA LEU A 197 11.94 5.10 6.25
C LEU A 197 12.94 5.32 7.37
N ASN A 198 12.56 6.13 8.36
CA ASN A 198 13.34 6.42 9.56
C ASN A 198 12.56 5.97 10.81
N TRP A 199 13.28 5.40 11.78
CA TRP A 199 12.70 4.89 13.03
C TRP A 199 13.00 5.82 14.23
N LYS A 200 13.56 6.95 13.93
CA LYS A 200 13.85 8.04 14.88
C LYS A 200 13.81 9.36 14.11
N ASP A 201 13.41 10.42 14.80
CA ASP A 201 13.61 11.77 14.30
C ASP A 201 15.10 12.11 14.37
N TYR A 202 15.70 12.36 13.21
CA TYR A 202 17.11 12.75 13.10
C TYR A 202 17.31 14.26 12.93
N ASP A 203 16.22 15.01 12.73
CA ASP A 203 16.30 16.47 12.49
C ASP A 203 16.35 17.24 13.80
N ASN A 204 15.96 16.60 14.91
CA ASN A 204 15.95 17.18 16.27
C ASN A 204 17.09 16.65 17.19
N VAL A 205 18.22 16.18 16.62
CA VAL A 205 19.36 15.66 17.39
C VAL A 205 20.58 16.54 17.22
#